data_269aab5d129d952248e36281696c5d1b
#
_entry.id   269aab5d129d952248e36281696c5d1b
#
_cell.length_a   1.000
_cell.length_b   1.000
_cell.length_c   1.000
_cell.angle_alpha   90.00
_cell.angle_beta   90.00
_cell.angle_gamma   90.00
#
_symmetry.space_group_name_H-M   'P 1'
#
loop_
_entity.id
_entity.type
_entity.pdbx_description
1 polymer ?
#
loop_
_entity_poly.entity_id
_entity_poly.type
_entity_poly.pdbx_seq_one_letter_code
_entity_poly.pdbx_strand_id
1 'polypeptide(L)'
;MSPARFESRGAASAPTISALARKSPGPSPSIAACTAARAFMKAQDSTDLTRVGPGTVMGEFMRQYWIPAALSSELQADGDPMRLMLLGEKLVAFRDSQGCVGIFDHRCPHRCASLYLGRNEESGIRCVYHGWKFDVRGNCVDMPNVPARQEFKDKVHAKAYRTTERNGLVWVYMGRQQESPPPLPNIEANLIPGNEIWCLQRECNWLQALEGDIDTSHVGFLHVGMLKPEDLDDDHPMRPTVINRAPEYEVRNTDWGTMYGGFRTNDDGQMSWRVAHFMFPFWTQTPNARFSSRAIARAWVPMDDHHSMLFDISGGVDEGNPAYVSKRRNGQPLYEKFEYEPNTNDWHGRWRCRDRAHNDWGLDRQSQRDGTQYTGIGNITIQDQAVTESMGPITDHDWEHLAPTDQMIARTRRRLLLAARAYRDSGELPPGASDPDTFMGARAGSFLFAPDAPLEQAYQAQLEKAVRWTAQPEERA
;
A
#
# COMPACT_ATOMS: atom_id res chain seq x y z
N MET A 1 29.25 16.10 -22.60
CA MET A 1 28.72 14.89 -21.96
C MET A 1 27.61 14.38 -22.83
N SER A 2 27.84 13.25 -23.50
CA SER A 2 26.95 12.72 -24.54
C SER A 2 25.79 11.96 -23.90
N PRO A 3 24.55 12.01 -24.44
CA PRO A 3 23.44 11.21 -23.92
C PRO A 3 23.63 9.74 -24.29
N ALA A 4 23.45 8.85 -23.31
CA ALA A 4 23.46 7.42 -23.48
C ALA A 4 22.30 6.99 -24.39
N ARG A 5 22.61 6.23 -25.43
CA ARG A 5 21.63 5.59 -26.29
C ARG A 5 20.95 4.44 -25.55
N PHE A 6 19.63 4.50 -25.47
CA PHE A 6 18.80 3.35 -25.05
C PHE A 6 18.74 2.34 -26.20
N GLU A 7 19.35 1.18 -26.00
CA GLU A 7 19.10 0.01 -26.83
C GLU A 7 17.83 -0.69 -26.35
N SER A 8 16.84 -0.79 -27.22
CA SER A 8 15.65 -1.64 -27.05
C SER A 8 16.10 -3.10 -27.08
N ARG A 9 16.22 -3.75 -25.94
CA ARG A 9 16.40 -5.20 -25.86
C ARG A 9 15.05 -5.89 -25.82
N GLY A 10 14.99 -6.97 -26.58
CA GLY A 10 13.84 -7.76 -26.94
C GLY A 10 12.94 -8.19 -25.77
N ALA A 11 11.68 -8.36 -26.12
CA ALA A 11 10.58 -8.81 -25.29
C ALA A 11 10.96 -10.02 -24.42
N ALA A 12 11.01 -9.82 -23.11
CA ALA A 12 10.89 -10.92 -22.16
C ALA A 12 9.44 -11.45 -22.28
N SER A 13 9.29 -12.75 -22.45
CA SER A 13 7.99 -13.41 -22.53
C SER A 13 7.16 -13.09 -21.29
N ALA A 14 6.01 -12.46 -21.51
CA ALA A 14 5.03 -12.19 -20.47
C ALA A 14 4.62 -13.49 -19.76
N PRO A 15 4.44 -13.50 -18.43
CA PRO A 15 3.89 -14.65 -17.75
C PRO A 15 2.49 -14.94 -18.28
N THR A 16 2.29 -16.16 -18.75
CA THR A 16 1.05 -16.65 -19.36
C THR A 16 -0.04 -16.69 -18.30
N ILE A 17 -1.11 -15.97 -18.49
CA ILE A 17 -2.35 -16.17 -17.73
C ILE A 17 -2.86 -17.56 -18.07
N SER A 18 -2.88 -18.46 -17.09
CA SER A 18 -3.33 -19.84 -17.20
C SER A 18 -4.69 -19.91 -17.92
N ALA A 19 -4.71 -20.58 -19.08
CA ALA A 19 -5.90 -20.81 -19.85
C ALA A 19 -6.85 -21.76 -19.10
N LEU A 20 -7.85 -21.19 -18.41
CA LEU A 20 -8.99 -21.94 -17.92
C LEU A 20 -9.93 -22.25 -19.09
N ALA A 21 -10.14 -23.55 -19.32
CA ALA A 21 -10.95 -24.13 -20.37
C ALA A 21 -12.31 -23.45 -20.50
N ARG A 22 -12.67 -23.08 -21.72
CA ARG A 22 -13.98 -22.55 -22.10
C ARG A 22 -15.08 -23.57 -21.82
N LYS A 23 -15.95 -23.27 -20.86
CA LYS A 23 -17.31 -23.79 -20.84
C LYS A 23 -18.20 -22.77 -21.54
N SER A 24 -18.97 -23.24 -22.54
CA SER A 24 -19.96 -22.46 -23.27
C SER A 24 -20.93 -21.72 -22.33
N PRO A 25 -21.38 -20.50 -22.68
CA PRO A 25 -22.34 -19.76 -21.86
C PRO A 25 -23.70 -20.51 -21.88
N GLY A 26 -24.11 -20.96 -20.69
CA GLY A 26 -25.48 -21.35 -20.45
C GLY A 26 -26.40 -20.11 -20.43
N PRO A 27 -27.73 -20.30 -20.61
CA PRO A 27 -28.66 -19.17 -20.68
C PRO A 27 -28.62 -18.31 -19.46
N SER A 28 -28.64 -16.98 -19.65
CA SER A 28 -28.70 -15.97 -18.61
C SER A 28 -29.82 -16.27 -17.62
N PRO A 29 -29.56 -16.28 -16.30
CA PRO A 29 -30.63 -16.41 -15.32
C PRO A 29 -31.50 -15.14 -15.33
N SER A 30 -32.79 -15.32 -15.45
CA SER A 30 -33.82 -14.30 -15.36
C SER A 30 -33.69 -13.48 -14.07
N ILE A 31 -34.03 -12.19 -14.16
CA ILE A 31 -34.02 -11.19 -13.05
C ILE A 31 -35.14 -11.49 -12.00
N ALA A 32 -35.43 -12.74 -11.71
CA ALA A 32 -36.39 -13.12 -10.69
C ALA A 32 -35.66 -13.87 -9.56
N ALA A 33 -35.76 -13.28 -8.37
CA ALA A 33 -35.28 -13.78 -7.07
C ALA A 33 -33.81 -13.48 -6.70
N CYS A 34 -33.48 -12.21 -6.56
CA CYS A 34 -32.42 -11.81 -5.64
C CYS A 34 -33.04 -11.26 -4.34
N THR A 35 -33.74 -12.11 -3.60
CA THR A 35 -33.79 -11.97 -2.14
C THR A 35 -32.44 -12.48 -1.63
N ALA A 36 -31.40 -11.66 -1.80
CA ALA A 36 -30.12 -11.92 -1.19
C ALA A 36 -30.33 -11.98 0.31
N ALA A 37 -30.24 -13.19 0.87
CA ALA A 37 -30.05 -13.34 2.30
C ALA A 37 -28.87 -12.43 2.67
N ARG A 38 -29.07 -11.51 3.62
CA ARG A 38 -28.03 -10.62 4.17
C ARG A 38 -26.85 -11.51 4.58
N ALA A 39 -25.84 -11.60 3.74
CA ALA A 39 -24.59 -12.26 4.08
C ALA A 39 -23.72 -11.24 4.81
N PHE A 40 -24.04 -10.95 6.07
CA PHE A 40 -23.14 -10.23 6.95
C PHE A 40 -21.81 -11.01 7.04
N MET A 41 -20.71 -10.27 7.12
CA MET A 41 -19.42 -10.90 7.39
C MET A 41 -19.48 -11.53 8.78
N LYS A 42 -19.06 -12.80 8.91
CA LYS A 42 -19.01 -13.44 10.22
C LYS A 42 -17.98 -12.73 11.11
N ALA A 43 -18.27 -12.57 12.39
CA ALA A 43 -17.37 -11.94 13.36
C ALA A 43 -15.95 -12.53 13.34
N GLN A 44 -15.82 -13.86 13.15
CA GLN A 44 -14.53 -14.52 13.02
C GLN A 44 -13.80 -14.12 11.72
N ASP A 45 -14.51 -13.94 10.60
CA ASP A 45 -13.91 -13.50 9.34
C ASP A 45 -13.39 -12.06 9.45
N SER A 46 -14.16 -11.19 10.12
CA SER A 46 -13.72 -9.82 10.44
C SER A 46 -12.47 -9.83 11.32
N THR A 47 -12.45 -10.65 12.38
CA THR A 47 -11.29 -10.79 13.26
C THR A 47 -10.06 -11.30 12.51
N ASP A 48 -10.21 -12.34 11.70
CA ASP A 48 -9.12 -12.93 10.91
C ASP A 48 -8.54 -11.93 9.89
N LEU A 49 -9.35 -11.00 9.37
CA LEU A 49 -8.91 -9.95 8.42
C LEU A 49 -8.24 -8.75 9.10
N THR A 50 -8.76 -8.31 10.24
CA THR A 50 -8.43 -7.00 10.79
C THR A 50 -7.35 -7.03 11.88
N ARG A 51 -7.18 -8.16 12.57
CA ARG A 51 -6.17 -8.31 13.63
C ARG A 51 -4.82 -8.69 13.06
N VAL A 52 -3.79 -7.88 13.38
CA VAL A 52 -2.46 -7.99 12.74
C VAL A 52 -1.30 -8.24 13.72
N GLY A 53 -1.59 -8.25 15.01
CA GLY A 53 -0.59 -8.52 16.04
C GLY A 53 0.03 -9.93 15.96
N PRO A 54 1.08 -10.20 16.72
CA PRO A 54 1.69 -11.54 16.80
C PRO A 54 0.67 -12.62 17.16
N GLY A 55 0.71 -13.75 16.46
CA GLY A 55 -0.19 -14.89 16.68
C GLY A 55 -1.58 -14.75 16.05
N THR A 56 -1.92 -13.63 15.42
CA THR A 56 -3.18 -13.48 14.69
C THR A 56 -3.05 -14.05 13.27
N VAL A 57 -4.18 -14.45 12.67
CA VAL A 57 -4.20 -15.09 11.34
C VAL A 57 -3.57 -14.16 10.28
N MET A 58 -4.06 -12.92 10.19
CA MET A 58 -3.55 -11.95 9.22
C MET A 58 -2.15 -11.47 9.57
N GLY A 59 -1.84 -11.27 10.85
CA GLY A 59 -0.50 -10.86 11.26
C GLY A 59 0.58 -11.87 10.89
N GLU A 60 0.36 -13.17 11.15
CA GLU A 60 1.31 -14.22 10.76
C GLU A 60 1.44 -14.37 9.24
N PHE A 61 0.35 -14.17 8.50
CA PHE A 61 0.35 -14.16 7.04
C PHE A 61 1.18 -12.98 6.48
N MET A 62 0.94 -11.76 6.95
CA MET A 62 1.64 -10.56 6.47
C MET A 62 3.14 -10.59 6.76
N ARG A 63 3.56 -11.20 7.86
CA ARG A 63 4.98 -11.35 8.20
C ARG A 63 5.78 -12.16 7.18
N GLN A 64 5.12 -12.96 6.34
CA GLN A 64 5.80 -13.75 5.30
C GLN A 64 6.23 -12.91 4.09
N TYR A 65 5.87 -11.64 4.06
CA TYR A 65 6.26 -10.68 3.03
C TYR A 65 7.28 -9.67 3.56
N TRP A 66 8.04 -9.08 2.66
CA TRP A 66 8.78 -7.87 2.95
C TRP A 66 7.81 -6.71 3.17
N ILE A 67 8.04 -5.92 4.21
CA ILE A 67 7.17 -4.84 4.65
C ILE A 67 7.91 -3.51 4.55
N PRO A 68 7.38 -2.49 3.88
CA PRO A 68 7.89 -1.12 3.99
C PRO A 68 7.84 -0.64 5.44
N ALA A 69 8.97 -0.15 5.96
CA ALA A 69 9.11 0.21 7.37
C ALA A 69 9.33 1.71 7.59
N ALA A 70 10.16 2.32 6.76
CA ALA A 70 10.53 3.74 6.86
C ALA A 70 11.08 4.26 5.53
N LEU A 71 11.17 5.57 5.40
CA LEU A 71 12.00 6.17 4.36
C LEU A 71 13.47 6.05 4.77
N SER A 72 14.35 5.73 3.80
CA SER A 72 15.80 5.69 4.05
C SER A 72 16.34 6.99 4.66
N SER A 73 15.75 8.12 4.29
CA SER A 73 16.11 9.45 4.79
C SER A 73 15.76 9.71 6.26
N GLU A 74 14.89 8.90 6.86
CA GLU A 74 14.53 9.04 8.28
C GLU A 74 15.60 8.50 9.22
N LEU A 75 16.54 7.68 8.73
CA LEU A 75 17.59 7.05 9.52
C LEU A 75 18.98 7.56 9.09
N GLN A 76 19.57 8.41 9.90
CA GLN A 76 20.94 8.91 9.68
C GLN A 76 21.96 7.93 10.26
N ALA A 77 23.12 7.77 9.60
CA ALA A 77 24.22 6.98 10.13
C ALA A 77 24.68 7.56 11.47
N ASP A 78 24.79 6.70 12.49
CA ASP A 78 25.05 7.06 13.88
C ASP A 78 24.04 8.09 14.47
N GLY A 79 22.90 8.27 13.81
CA GLY A 79 21.82 9.16 14.27
C GLY A 79 20.98 8.52 15.39
N ASP A 80 20.02 9.29 15.88
CA ASP A 80 19.14 8.85 16.96
C ASP A 80 18.31 7.63 16.56
N PRO A 81 18.16 6.62 17.42
CA PRO A 81 17.25 5.52 17.21
C PRO A 81 15.79 6.00 17.08
N MET A 82 15.03 5.41 16.18
CA MET A 82 13.64 5.76 15.91
C MET A 82 12.71 4.67 16.46
N ARG A 83 11.61 5.07 17.12
CA ARG A 83 10.51 4.14 17.42
C ARG A 83 9.74 3.78 16.17
N LEU A 84 9.44 2.49 16.02
CA LEU A 84 8.70 1.95 14.90
C LEU A 84 7.62 1.00 15.42
N MET A 85 6.38 1.19 14.98
CA MET A 85 5.26 0.29 15.24
C MET A 85 4.93 -0.45 13.96
N LEU A 86 5.04 -1.79 13.94
CA LEU A 86 4.69 -2.63 12.81
C LEU A 86 3.98 -3.90 13.28
N LEU A 87 2.85 -4.21 12.65
CA LEU A 87 2.06 -5.42 12.94
C LEU A 87 1.89 -5.68 14.45
N GLY A 88 1.60 -4.60 15.21
CA GLY A 88 1.40 -4.65 16.66
C GLY A 88 2.68 -4.83 17.49
N GLU A 89 3.86 -4.81 16.88
CA GLU A 89 5.13 -4.91 17.59
C GLU A 89 5.80 -3.55 17.74
N LYS A 90 6.23 -3.26 18.96
CA LYS A 90 7.06 -2.10 19.30
C LYS A 90 8.51 -2.38 18.95
N LEU A 91 9.03 -1.69 17.95
CA LEU A 91 10.38 -1.89 17.43
C LEU A 91 11.22 -0.61 17.59
N VAL A 92 12.54 -0.76 17.49
CA VAL A 92 13.48 0.34 17.33
C VAL A 92 14.21 0.16 16.01
N ALA A 93 14.33 1.23 15.24
CA ALA A 93 15.09 1.28 14.01
C ALA A 93 16.27 2.24 14.17
N PHE A 94 17.41 1.91 13.59
CA PHE A 94 18.61 2.75 13.59
C PHE A 94 19.47 2.42 12.35
N ARG A 95 20.33 3.35 11.97
CA ARG A 95 21.36 3.11 10.95
C ARG A 95 22.72 3.21 11.62
N ASP A 96 23.50 2.15 11.50
CA ASP A 96 24.83 2.07 12.12
C ASP A 96 25.88 2.93 11.39
N SER A 97 27.12 2.94 11.92
CA SER A 97 28.26 3.68 11.37
C SER A 97 28.68 3.21 9.96
N GLN A 98 28.28 2.00 9.56
CA GLN A 98 28.57 1.43 8.23
C GLN A 98 27.43 1.70 7.23
N GLY A 99 26.37 2.37 7.65
CA GLY A 99 25.21 2.67 6.83
C GLY A 99 24.17 1.54 6.79
N CYS A 100 24.37 0.46 7.56
CA CYS A 100 23.43 -0.66 7.62
C CYS A 100 22.26 -0.35 8.56
N VAL A 101 21.05 -0.73 8.17
CA VAL A 101 19.85 -0.52 9.01
C VAL A 101 19.61 -1.74 9.90
N GLY A 102 19.38 -1.49 11.20
CA GLY A 102 18.91 -2.47 12.17
C GLY A 102 17.46 -2.17 12.59
N ILE A 103 16.61 -3.20 12.66
CA ILE A 103 15.25 -3.12 13.21
C ILE A 103 15.06 -4.24 14.23
N PHE A 104 14.79 -3.88 15.47
CA PHE A 104 14.79 -4.77 16.64
C PHE A 104 13.50 -4.65 17.44
N ASP A 105 13.14 -5.71 18.21
CA ASP A 105 12.29 -5.53 19.39
C ASP A 105 12.91 -4.43 20.26
N HIS A 106 12.11 -3.48 20.72
CA HIS A 106 12.63 -2.34 21.46
C HIS A 106 13.31 -2.70 22.79
N ARG A 107 13.13 -3.91 23.29
CA ARG A 107 13.62 -4.37 24.60
C ARG A 107 14.99 -5.03 24.49
N CYS A 108 15.93 -4.54 25.29
CA CYS A 108 17.22 -5.20 25.48
C CYS A 108 17.00 -6.60 26.11
N PRO A 109 17.58 -7.68 25.54
CA PRO A 109 17.40 -9.04 26.06
C PRO A 109 17.94 -9.25 27.48
N HIS A 110 18.76 -8.34 27.99
CA HIS A 110 19.28 -8.43 29.37
C HIS A 110 18.17 -8.25 30.41
N ARG A 111 17.52 -7.10 30.45
CA ARG A 111 16.49 -6.75 31.43
C ARG A 111 15.38 -5.86 30.89
N CYS A 112 15.04 -6.01 29.62
CA CYS A 112 13.93 -5.35 28.95
C CYS A 112 13.99 -3.80 28.91
N ALA A 113 15.15 -3.17 29.20
CA ALA A 113 15.31 -1.73 28.99
C ALA A 113 15.13 -1.41 27.50
N SER A 114 14.47 -0.29 27.20
CA SER A 114 14.24 0.10 25.79
C SER A 114 15.55 0.47 25.11
N LEU A 115 15.85 -0.18 23.99
CA LEU A 115 16.99 0.15 23.13
C LEU A 115 16.80 1.50 22.40
N TYR A 116 15.60 2.06 22.40
CA TYR A 116 15.35 3.43 21.96
C TYR A 116 16.15 4.46 22.80
N LEU A 117 16.40 4.17 24.07
CA LEU A 117 17.26 4.99 24.95
C LEU A 117 18.75 4.71 24.71
N GLY A 118 19.07 3.74 23.84
CA GLY A 118 20.41 3.29 23.55
C GLY A 118 21.23 4.30 22.77
N ARG A 119 22.54 4.06 22.71
CA ARG A 119 23.48 4.84 21.92
C ARG A 119 23.75 4.09 20.62
N ASN A 120 23.50 4.73 19.50
CA ASN A 120 23.88 4.23 18.18
C ASN A 120 25.33 4.67 17.94
N GLU A 121 26.26 3.74 18.02
CA GLU A 121 27.70 4.06 17.98
C GLU A 121 28.54 2.83 17.56
N GLU A 122 29.64 3.06 16.85
CA GLU A 122 30.62 2.02 16.52
C GLU A 122 29.99 0.76 15.92
N SER A 123 29.19 0.93 14.87
CA SER A 123 28.50 -0.15 14.14
C SER A 123 27.52 -0.99 14.99
N GLY A 124 26.75 -0.34 15.88
CA GLY A 124 25.71 -1.04 16.62
C GLY A 124 24.99 -0.16 17.63
N ILE A 125 23.98 -0.72 18.28
CA ILE A 125 23.20 -0.06 19.33
C ILE A 125 23.62 -0.55 20.71
N ARG A 126 24.03 0.36 21.59
CA ARG A 126 24.46 0.09 22.95
C ARG A 126 23.34 0.42 23.94
N CYS A 127 22.93 -0.57 24.71
CA CYS A 127 21.99 -0.37 25.82
C CYS A 127 22.64 0.46 26.93
N VAL A 128 22.01 1.60 27.27
CA VAL A 128 22.56 2.50 28.31
C VAL A 128 22.50 1.94 29.74
N TYR A 129 21.71 0.86 29.96
CA TYR A 129 21.53 0.33 31.31
C TYR A 129 22.77 -0.45 31.80
N HIS A 130 23.34 -1.34 30.98
CA HIS A 130 24.53 -2.15 31.36
C HIS A 130 25.59 -2.23 30.28
N GLY A 131 25.49 -1.45 29.19
CA GLY A 131 26.50 -1.35 28.15
C GLY A 131 26.47 -2.46 27.10
N TRP A 132 25.53 -3.42 27.16
CA TRP A 132 25.46 -4.47 26.14
C TRP A 132 25.20 -3.85 24.79
N LYS A 133 26.02 -4.23 23.78
CA LYS A 133 25.96 -3.69 22.45
C LYS A 133 25.59 -4.77 21.44
N PHE A 134 24.75 -4.43 20.49
CA PHE A 134 24.24 -5.33 19.48
C PHE A 134 24.52 -4.76 18.08
N ASP A 135 25.03 -5.61 17.16
CA ASP A 135 25.13 -5.25 15.75
C ASP A 135 23.74 -5.22 15.08
N VAL A 136 23.65 -4.78 13.82
CA VAL A 136 22.37 -4.67 13.06
C VAL A 136 21.64 -6.02 12.87
N ARG A 137 22.32 -7.13 13.13
CA ARG A 137 21.74 -8.48 13.08
C ARG A 137 21.24 -8.96 14.43
N GLY A 138 21.51 -8.20 15.53
CA GLY A 138 21.13 -8.55 16.87
C GLY A 138 22.18 -9.37 17.64
N ASN A 139 23.34 -9.66 17.06
CA ASN A 139 24.40 -10.33 17.80
C ASN A 139 24.94 -9.43 18.89
N CYS A 140 25.10 -9.95 20.11
CA CYS A 140 25.76 -9.22 21.18
C CYS A 140 27.28 -9.17 20.90
N VAL A 141 27.78 -7.97 20.61
CA VAL A 141 29.20 -7.77 20.26
C VAL A 141 30.05 -7.27 21.41
N ASP A 142 29.42 -6.70 22.45
CA ASP A 142 30.11 -6.21 23.65
C ASP A 142 29.25 -6.39 24.91
N MET A 143 29.89 -6.75 26.03
CA MET A 143 29.25 -7.02 27.31
C MET A 143 30.11 -6.50 28.47
N PRO A 144 30.36 -5.17 28.55
CA PRO A 144 31.42 -4.58 29.40
C PRO A 144 31.18 -4.70 30.90
N ASN A 145 29.95 -4.96 31.34
CA ASN A 145 29.62 -5.15 32.75
C ASN A 145 29.85 -6.59 33.24
N VAL A 146 30.33 -7.50 32.36
CA VAL A 146 30.61 -8.89 32.70
C VAL A 146 32.13 -9.11 32.69
N PRO A 147 32.72 -9.69 33.78
CA PRO A 147 34.14 -10.02 33.78
C PRO A 147 34.50 -10.95 32.62
N ALA A 148 35.63 -10.72 31.95
CA ALA A 148 36.02 -11.44 30.72
C ALA A 148 35.96 -12.97 30.86
N ARG A 149 36.32 -13.53 32.02
CA ARG A 149 36.23 -14.98 32.29
C ARG A 149 34.81 -15.55 32.38
N GLN A 150 33.81 -14.68 32.50
CA GLN A 150 32.39 -15.02 32.62
C GLN A 150 31.57 -14.51 31.41
N GLU A 151 32.24 -13.92 30.43
CA GLU A 151 31.60 -13.40 29.24
C GLU A 151 30.86 -14.51 28.48
N PHE A 152 29.65 -14.21 28.02
CA PHE A 152 28.78 -15.14 27.27
C PHE A 152 28.04 -14.45 26.13
N LYS A 153 28.60 -13.36 25.60
CA LYS A 153 27.99 -12.55 24.53
C LYS A 153 27.56 -13.38 23.30
N ASP A 154 28.34 -14.40 22.93
CA ASP A 154 28.04 -15.28 21.81
C ASP A 154 26.75 -16.12 21.97
N LYS A 155 26.21 -16.17 23.21
CA LYS A 155 24.94 -16.84 23.53
C LYS A 155 23.76 -15.89 23.64
N VAL A 156 23.99 -14.59 23.44
CA VAL A 156 22.98 -13.55 23.57
C VAL A 156 22.66 -12.92 22.22
N HIS A 157 21.40 -12.87 21.92
CA HIS A 157 20.91 -12.29 20.67
C HIS A 157 19.71 -11.38 20.96
N ALA A 158 19.73 -10.15 20.46
CA ALA A 158 18.55 -9.30 20.44
C ALA A 158 17.60 -9.76 19.34
N LYS A 159 16.28 -9.72 19.56
CA LYS A 159 15.30 -10.05 18.53
C LYS A 159 15.36 -8.98 17.43
N ALA A 160 16.11 -9.29 16.38
CA ALA A 160 16.29 -8.45 15.21
C ALA A 160 15.60 -9.07 13.98
N TYR A 161 15.20 -8.23 13.06
CA TYR A 161 14.58 -8.61 11.78
C TYR A 161 15.51 -8.28 10.62
N ARG A 162 15.46 -9.08 9.55
CA ARG A 162 16.21 -8.78 8.33
C ARG A 162 15.68 -7.52 7.66
N THR A 163 16.61 -6.68 7.23
CA THR A 163 16.35 -5.42 6.57
C THR A 163 17.10 -5.34 5.23
N THR A 164 16.55 -4.60 4.31
CA THR A 164 17.19 -4.18 3.06
C THR A 164 16.66 -2.83 2.63
N GLU A 165 17.30 -2.20 1.65
CA GLU A 165 16.87 -0.91 1.13
C GLU A 165 16.80 -0.95 -0.40
N ARG A 166 15.80 -0.29 -0.95
CA ARG A 166 15.71 -0.05 -2.40
C ARG A 166 15.01 1.25 -2.69
N ASN A 167 15.66 2.10 -3.48
CA ASN A 167 15.12 3.37 -4.00
C ASN A 167 14.38 4.22 -2.95
N GLY A 168 15.06 4.52 -1.84
CA GLY A 168 14.58 5.39 -0.78
C GLY A 168 13.69 4.75 0.27
N LEU A 169 13.45 3.45 0.19
CA LEU A 169 12.59 2.71 1.10
C LEU A 169 13.38 1.66 1.89
N VAL A 170 13.23 1.67 3.21
CA VAL A 170 13.69 0.63 4.12
C VAL A 170 12.63 -0.46 4.19
N TRP A 171 13.02 -1.70 3.93
CA TRP A 171 12.20 -2.89 4.00
C TRP A 171 12.61 -3.77 5.18
N VAL A 172 11.65 -4.39 5.81
CA VAL A 172 11.86 -5.36 6.89
C VAL A 172 11.13 -6.67 6.61
N TYR A 173 11.78 -7.79 6.87
CA TYR A 173 11.17 -9.11 6.81
C TYR A 173 10.95 -9.63 8.23
N MET A 174 9.68 -9.83 8.62
CA MET A 174 9.31 -10.25 9.97
C MET A 174 8.89 -11.74 10.05
N GLY A 175 9.04 -12.48 8.94
CA GLY A 175 8.68 -13.89 8.82
C GLY A 175 9.67 -14.84 9.48
N ARG A 176 9.41 -16.12 9.34
CA ARG A 176 10.18 -17.17 10.04
C ARG A 176 11.56 -17.44 9.44
N GLN A 177 11.77 -17.11 8.17
CA GLN A 177 13.01 -17.43 7.42
C GLN A 177 14.05 -16.33 7.55
N GLN A 178 14.43 -15.96 8.77
CA GLN A 178 15.37 -14.84 9.02
C GLN A 178 16.76 -15.09 8.46
N GLU A 179 17.23 -16.34 8.39
CA GLU A 179 18.56 -16.66 7.84
C GLU A 179 18.61 -16.60 6.31
N SER A 180 17.50 -16.91 5.66
CA SER A 180 17.35 -16.86 4.20
C SER A 180 15.95 -16.33 3.86
N PRO A 181 15.73 -15.02 4.01
CA PRO A 181 14.44 -14.43 3.67
C PRO A 181 14.15 -14.59 2.16
N PRO A 182 12.87 -14.57 1.76
CA PRO A 182 12.52 -14.58 0.34
C PRO A 182 13.12 -13.36 -0.38
N PRO A 183 13.25 -13.41 -1.71
CA PRO A 183 13.72 -12.25 -2.46
C PRO A 183 12.78 -11.05 -2.28
N LEU A 184 13.35 -9.83 -2.35
CA LEU A 184 12.58 -8.60 -2.25
C LEU A 184 11.62 -8.48 -3.45
N PRO A 185 10.32 -8.21 -3.24
CA PRO A 185 9.34 -8.18 -4.33
C PRO A 185 9.62 -7.05 -5.32
N ASN A 186 9.41 -7.31 -6.60
CA ASN A 186 9.51 -6.33 -7.67
C ASN A 186 8.19 -5.56 -7.78
N ILE A 187 8.06 -4.51 -6.96
CA ILE A 187 7.00 -3.51 -7.08
C ILE A 187 7.48 -2.47 -8.09
N GLU A 188 6.88 -2.42 -9.28
CA GLU A 188 7.37 -1.63 -10.41
C GLU A 188 7.66 -0.17 -10.04
N ALA A 189 6.77 0.48 -9.29
CA ALA A 189 6.95 1.86 -8.84
C ALA A 189 8.23 2.05 -8.00
N ASN A 190 8.62 1.05 -7.22
CA ASN A 190 9.85 1.09 -6.41
C ASN A 190 11.12 0.66 -7.19
N LEU A 191 10.97 0.16 -8.42
CA LEU A 191 12.10 -0.11 -9.32
C LEU A 191 12.56 1.12 -10.11
N ILE A 192 11.77 2.18 -10.12
CA ILE A 192 12.05 3.40 -10.88
C ILE A 192 13.09 4.23 -10.14
N PRO A 193 14.26 4.52 -10.75
CA PRO A 193 15.24 5.42 -10.15
C PRO A 193 14.66 6.83 -10.01
N GLY A 194 14.82 7.42 -8.82
CA GLY A 194 14.30 8.75 -8.54
C GLY A 194 12.77 8.80 -8.40
N ASN A 195 12.15 7.69 -8.05
CA ASN A 195 10.74 7.65 -7.67
C ASN A 195 10.44 8.62 -6.52
N GLU A 196 9.21 9.08 -6.45
CA GLU A 196 8.70 9.90 -5.36
C GLU A 196 8.01 8.99 -4.34
N ILE A 197 8.34 9.17 -3.06
CA ILE A 197 7.68 8.45 -1.96
C ILE A 197 7.18 9.46 -0.95
N TRP A 198 5.90 9.36 -0.59
CA TRP A 198 5.35 10.09 0.54
C TRP A 198 4.59 9.14 1.47
N CYS A 199 4.49 9.52 2.74
CA CYS A 199 3.88 8.72 3.78
C CYS A 199 2.72 9.45 4.43
N LEU A 200 1.75 8.70 4.94
CA LEU A 200 0.63 9.22 5.70
C LEU A 200 0.17 8.20 6.73
N GLN A 201 0.07 8.60 7.98
CA GLN A 201 -0.57 7.76 9.00
C GLN A 201 -2.07 7.99 9.00
N ARG A 202 -2.86 6.90 9.11
CA ARG A 202 -4.29 6.90 9.41
C ARG A 202 -4.59 6.28 10.76
N GLU A 203 -5.55 6.87 11.47
CA GLU A 203 -6.04 6.42 12.78
C GLU A 203 -7.21 5.42 12.61
N CYS A 204 -7.02 4.46 11.71
CA CYS A 204 -7.97 3.38 11.46
C CYS A 204 -7.28 2.10 10.96
N ASN A 205 -8.03 1.01 10.96
CA ASN A 205 -7.56 -0.29 10.49
C ASN A 205 -7.11 -0.23 9.02
N TRP A 206 -6.04 -0.96 8.74
CA TRP A 206 -5.43 -1.05 7.41
C TRP A 206 -6.41 -1.46 6.31
N LEU A 207 -7.37 -2.36 6.62
CA LEU A 207 -8.28 -2.93 5.63
C LEU A 207 -9.24 -1.86 5.10
N GLN A 208 -9.91 -1.11 5.99
CA GLN A 208 -10.83 -0.04 5.55
C GLN A 208 -10.10 1.10 4.84
N ALA A 209 -8.85 1.39 5.22
CA ALA A 209 -8.02 2.36 4.53
C ALA A 209 -7.66 1.89 3.11
N LEU A 210 -7.27 0.61 2.96
CA LEU A 210 -6.97 -0.02 1.68
C LEU A 210 -8.20 -0.10 0.77
N GLU A 211 -9.36 -0.42 1.32
CA GLU A 211 -10.60 -0.58 0.56
C GLU A 211 -11.03 0.70 -0.14
N GLY A 212 -10.70 1.88 0.41
CA GLY A 212 -10.87 3.15 -0.27
C GLY A 212 -10.14 3.23 -1.61
N ASP A 213 -8.93 2.67 -1.73
CA ASP A 213 -8.16 2.68 -2.97
C ASP A 213 -8.72 1.76 -4.07
N ILE A 214 -9.40 0.69 -3.68
CA ILE A 214 -9.99 -0.29 -4.61
C ILE A 214 -11.48 -0.08 -4.87
N ASP A 215 -12.04 1.02 -4.38
CA ASP A 215 -13.36 1.53 -4.72
C ASP A 215 -13.24 2.74 -5.66
N THR A 216 -13.67 2.63 -6.92
CA THR A 216 -13.69 3.78 -7.84
C THR A 216 -15.03 4.52 -7.85
N SER A 217 -16.06 3.99 -7.15
CA SER A 217 -17.39 4.61 -7.19
C SER A 217 -17.48 5.84 -6.28
N HIS A 218 -16.78 5.84 -5.14
CA HIS A 218 -16.78 7.00 -4.22
C HIS A 218 -16.28 8.29 -4.89
N VAL A 219 -15.37 8.17 -5.87
CA VAL A 219 -14.78 9.32 -6.58
C VAL A 219 -15.84 10.26 -7.16
N GLY A 220 -16.94 9.70 -7.68
CA GLY A 220 -18.03 10.45 -8.30
C GLY A 220 -18.78 11.39 -7.34
N PHE A 221 -18.72 11.13 -6.05
CA PHE A 221 -19.34 11.93 -5.00
C PHE A 221 -18.32 12.57 -4.08
N LEU A 222 -17.49 11.78 -3.40
CA LEU A 222 -16.55 12.26 -2.39
C LEU A 222 -15.60 13.32 -2.98
N HIS A 223 -15.01 13.04 -4.15
CA HIS A 223 -13.98 13.91 -4.72
C HIS A 223 -14.51 14.93 -5.71
N VAL A 224 -15.48 14.56 -6.55
CA VAL A 224 -15.96 15.43 -7.64
C VAL A 224 -17.44 15.73 -7.55
N GLY A 225 -18.07 15.56 -6.38
CA GLY A 225 -19.50 15.70 -6.18
C GLY A 225 -20.06 17.06 -6.58
N MET A 226 -19.26 18.13 -6.49
CA MET A 226 -19.64 19.50 -6.85
C MET A 226 -19.38 19.86 -8.29
N LEU A 227 -18.57 19.08 -9.00
CA LEU A 227 -18.17 19.42 -10.36
C LEU A 227 -19.31 19.14 -11.34
N LYS A 228 -19.40 20.02 -12.34
CA LYS A 228 -20.18 19.84 -13.55
C LYS A 228 -19.23 19.59 -14.72
N PRO A 229 -19.68 18.93 -15.81
CA PRO A 229 -18.84 18.69 -16.98
C PRO A 229 -18.16 19.95 -17.53
N GLU A 230 -18.82 21.10 -17.46
CA GLU A 230 -18.32 22.41 -17.94
C GLU A 230 -17.20 23.00 -17.08
N ASP A 231 -17.03 22.51 -15.86
CA ASP A 231 -15.95 22.93 -14.95
C ASP A 231 -14.59 22.33 -15.35
N LEU A 232 -14.60 21.31 -16.19
CA LEU A 232 -13.42 20.56 -16.63
C LEU A 232 -13.20 20.71 -18.12
N ASP A 233 -11.93 20.65 -18.54
CA ASP A 233 -11.58 20.58 -19.96
C ASP A 233 -12.11 19.29 -20.60
N ASP A 234 -12.32 19.29 -21.90
CA ASP A 234 -12.99 18.16 -22.59
C ASP A 234 -12.15 16.87 -22.53
N ASP A 235 -10.83 16.97 -22.43
CA ASP A 235 -9.88 15.87 -22.29
C ASP A 235 -9.49 15.55 -20.84
N HIS A 236 -10.12 16.22 -19.85
CA HIS A 236 -9.78 16.04 -18.47
C HIS A 236 -10.12 14.62 -17.98
N PRO A 237 -9.18 13.87 -17.33
CA PRO A 237 -9.35 12.46 -16.98
C PRO A 237 -10.54 12.17 -16.05
N MET A 238 -10.96 13.16 -15.25
CA MET A 238 -12.10 13.02 -14.32
C MET A 238 -13.45 13.34 -14.97
N ARG A 239 -13.45 13.94 -16.17
CA ARG A 239 -14.68 14.35 -16.86
C ARG A 239 -15.68 13.19 -17.10
N PRO A 240 -15.26 11.98 -17.52
CA PRO A 240 -16.17 10.84 -17.63
C PRO A 240 -16.83 10.46 -16.31
N THR A 241 -16.10 10.60 -15.18
CA THR A 241 -16.64 10.34 -13.85
C THR A 241 -17.66 11.39 -13.41
N VAL A 242 -17.49 12.65 -13.81
CA VAL A 242 -18.45 13.72 -13.53
C VAL A 242 -19.73 13.56 -14.35
N ILE A 243 -19.61 13.12 -15.62
CA ILE A 243 -20.75 12.87 -16.52
C ILE A 243 -21.56 11.66 -16.04
N ASN A 244 -20.87 10.54 -15.78
CA ASN A 244 -21.50 9.29 -15.32
C ASN A 244 -20.86 8.85 -13.99
N ARG A 245 -21.59 9.00 -12.89
CA ARG A 245 -21.11 8.67 -11.53
C ARG A 245 -21.29 7.20 -11.16
N ALA A 246 -21.95 6.40 -11.99
CA ALA A 246 -22.22 4.98 -11.79
C ALA A 246 -21.45 4.14 -12.83
N PRO A 247 -20.16 3.83 -12.60
CA PRO A 247 -19.39 2.99 -13.52
C PRO A 247 -19.90 1.56 -13.50
N GLU A 248 -19.72 0.87 -14.62
CA GLU A 248 -19.82 -0.58 -14.69
C GLU A 248 -18.47 -1.20 -14.35
N TYR A 249 -18.47 -2.48 -13.94
CA TYR A 249 -17.27 -3.16 -13.45
C TYR A 249 -17.08 -4.54 -14.05
N GLU A 250 -15.83 -4.84 -14.40
CA GLU A 250 -15.33 -6.20 -14.47
C GLU A 250 -14.31 -6.43 -13.36
N VAL A 251 -14.51 -7.45 -12.52
CA VAL A 251 -13.61 -7.80 -11.43
C VAL A 251 -13.03 -9.19 -11.63
N ARG A 252 -11.70 -9.34 -11.49
CA ARG A 252 -10.99 -10.61 -11.73
C ARG A 252 -10.02 -10.95 -10.60
N ASN A 253 -9.79 -12.24 -10.42
CA ASN A 253 -8.64 -12.74 -9.65
C ASN A 253 -7.41 -12.73 -10.53
N THR A 254 -6.25 -12.43 -9.94
CA THR A 254 -4.94 -12.47 -10.57
C THR A 254 -3.98 -13.27 -9.69
N ASP A 255 -2.81 -13.61 -10.19
CA ASP A 255 -1.79 -14.29 -9.40
C ASP A 255 -1.28 -13.41 -8.26
N TRP A 256 -1.24 -12.09 -8.45
CA TRP A 256 -0.82 -11.12 -7.44
C TRP A 256 -1.92 -10.68 -6.46
N GLY A 257 -3.21 -10.95 -6.75
CA GLY A 257 -4.33 -10.48 -5.92
C GLY A 257 -5.62 -10.40 -6.69
N THR A 258 -6.22 -9.23 -6.77
CA THR A 258 -7.44 -8.93 -7.52
C THR A 258 -7.27 -7.69 -8.38
N MET A 259 -8.00 -7.59 -9.48
CA MET A 259 -8.07 -6.38 -10.30
C MET A 259 -9.52 -6.07 -10.65
N TYR A 260 -9.82 -4.80 -10.86
CA TYR A 260 -11.02 -4.37 -11.56
C TYR A 260 -10.69 -3.47 -12.76
N GLY A 261 -11.54 -3.48 -13.76
CA GLY A 261 -11.74 -2.41 -14.70
C GLY A 261 -13.10 -1.77 -14.45
N GLY A 262 -13.11 -0.54 -14.00
CA GLY A 262 -14.31 0.29 -13.98
C GLY A 262 -14.43 1.02 -15.32
N PHE A 263 -15.55 0.90 -16.01
CA PHE A 263 -15.69 1.51 -17.33
C PHE A 263 -16.96 2.34 -17.48
N ARG A 264 -16.89 3.24 -18.45
CA ARG A 264 -18.00 4.10 -18.88
C ARG A 264 -17.95 4.23 -20.38
N THR A 265 -19.11 4.16 -21.04
CA THR A 265 -19.23 4.47 -22.46
C THR A 265 -19.30 5.99 -22.62
N ASN A 266 -18.42 6.55 -23.42
CA ASN A 266 -18.40 7.97 -23.76
C ASN A 266 -19.41 8.28 -24.88
N ASP A 267 -19.71 9.57 -25.11
CA ASP A 267 -20.64 10.02 -26.15
C ASP A 267 -20.21 9.64 -27.58
N ASP A 268 -18.90 9.44 -27.81
CA ASP A 268 -18.31 8.97 -29.08
C ASP A 268 -18.32 7.44 -29.22
N GLY A 269 -18.90 6.72 -28.27
CA GLY A 269 -18.97 5.27 -28.24
C GLY A 269 -17.69 4.58 -27.72
N GLN A 270 -16.60 5.29 -27.45
CA GLN A 270 -15.42 4.69 -26.84
C GLN A 270 -15.65 4.34 -25.37
N MET A 271 -14.92 3.34 -24.87
CA MET A 271 -14.94 2.99 -23.46
C MET A 271 -13.80 3.67 -22.71
N SER A 272 -14.14 4.42 -21.67
CA SER A 272 -13.19 4.98 -20.70
C SER A 272 -12.98 3.99 -19.57
N TRP A 273 -11.80 3.40 -19.50
CA TRP A 273 -11.40 2.42 -18.50
C TRP A 273 -10.60 3.06 -17.37
N ARG A 274 -10.87 2.61 -16.16
CA ARG A 274 -10.08 2.86 -14.95
C ARG A 274 -9.73 1.52 -14.33
N VAL A 275 -8.46 1.12 -14.39
CA VAL A 275 -7.98 -0.19 -13.91
C VAL A 275 -7.19 -0.01 -12.62
N ALA A 276 -7.57 -0.75 -11.59
CA ALA A 276 -6.88 -0.77 -10.30
C ALA A 276 -6.62 -2.20 -9.83
N HIS A 277 -5.68 -2.34 -8.92
CA HIS A 277 -5.26 -3.61 -8.37
C HIS A 277 -5.21 -3.59 -6.85
N PHE A 278 -5.59 -4.71 -6.25
CA PHE A 278 -5.09 -5.15 -4.96
C PHE A 278 -3.98 -6.18 -5.21
N MET A 279 -2.88 -6.07 -4.48
CA MET A 279 -1.77 -7.02 -4.51
C MET A 279 -1.44 -7.45 -3.07
N PHE A 280 -1.24 -8.76 -2.88
CA PHE A 280 -0.92 -9.29 -1.56
C PHE A 280 0.33 -8.66 -0.93
N PRO A 281 0.36 -8.47 0.41
CA PRO A 281 -0.75 -8.63 1.36
C PRO A 281 -1.55 -7.33 1.59
N PHE A 282 -1.00 -6.14 1.30
CA PHE A 282 -1.55 -4.82 1.63
C PHE A 282 -1.27 -3.76 0.56
N TRP A 283 -0.95 -4.18 -0.65
CA TRP A 283 -0.64 -3.24 -1.73
C TRP A 283 -1.84 -2.95 -2.58
N THR A 284 -1.91 -1.70 -3.05
CA THR A 284 -2.87 -1.26 -4.06
C THR A 284 -2.17 -0.51 -5.19
N GLN A 285 -2.80 -0.49 -6.33
CA GLN A 285 -2.50 0.44 -7.42
C GLN A 285 -3.80 1.12 -7.81
N THR A 286 -3.86 2.44 -7.65
CA THR A 286 -5.04 3.23 -8.00
C THR A 286 -5.02 3.66 -9.46
N PRO A 287 -6.19 3.87 -10.12
CA PRO A 287 -6.26 4.20 -11.54
C PRO A 287 -5.96 5.68 -11.82
N ASN A 288 -5.11 6.27 -11.03
CA ASN A 288 -4.88 7.71 -11.02
C ASN A 288 -3.72 8.16 -11.92
N ALA A 289 -3.01 7.26 -12.57
CA ALA A 289 -1.91 7.56 -13.49
C ALA A 289 -2.29 7.31 -14.94
N ARG A 290 -1.51 7.87 -15.88
CA ARG A 290 -1.50 7.39 -17.26
C ARG A 290 -0.91 5.98 -17.29
N PHE A 291 -1.69 5.04 -17.78
CA PHE A 291 -1.30 3.64 -17.83
C PHE A 291 0.02 3.41 -18.58
N SER A 292 0.27 4.20 -19.64
CA SER A 292 1.42 4.01 -20.54
C SER A 292 2.77 4.40 -19.96
N SER A 293 2.81 5.42 -19.06
CA SER A 293 4.07 6.12 -18.76
C SER A 293 4.39 6.25 -17.28
N ARG A 294 3.46 6.01 -16.36
CA ARG A 294 3.66 6.17 -14.92
C ARG A 294 3.22 4.94 -14.12
N ALA A 295 4.05 4.50 -13.18
CA ALA A 295 3.70 3.47 -12.23
C ALA A 295 3.39 4.07 -10.85
N ILE A 296 2.36 3.56 -10.19
CA ILE A 296 1.99 3.89 -8.81
C ILE A 296 1.85 2.60 -8.02
N ALA A 297 2.27 2.60 -6.77
CA ALA A 297 1.95 1.55 -5.81
C ALA A 297 1.78 2.16 -4.42
N ARG A 298 0.78 1.70 -3.70
CA ARG A 298 0.48 2.12 -2.33
C ARG A 298 0.53 0.93 -1.40
N ALA A 299 1.32 1.01 -0.34
CA ALA A 299 1.33 0.02 0.73
C ALA A 299 0.55 0.55 1.93
N TRP A 300 -0.53 -0.12 2.31
CA TRP A 300 -1.28 0.15 3.53
C TRP A 300 -0.77 -0.73 4.66
N VAL A 301 0.38 -0.36 5.21
CA VAL A 301 1.11 -1.16 6.21
C VAL A 301 0.44 -1.02 7.56
N PRO A 302 -0.06 -2.12 8.16
CA PRO A 302 -0.61 -2.05 9.51
C PRO A 302 0.46 -1.72 10.53
N MET A 303 0.30 -0.63 11.28
CA MET A 303 1.10 -0.34 12.46
C MET A 303 0.63 -1.24 13.61
N ASP A 304 -0.65 -1.22 13.89
CA ASP A 304 -1.37 -2.11 14.79
C ASP A 304 -2.79 -2.35 14.27
N ASP A 305 -3.71 -2.83 15.10
CA ASP A 305 -5.10 -3.10 14.71
C ASP A 305 -5.91 -1.84 14.38
N HIS A 306 -5.45 -0.65 14.81
CA HIS A 306 -6.19 0.61 14.78
C HIS A 306 -5.48 1.74 14.02
N HIS A 307 -4.24 1.52 13.59
CA HIS A 307 -3.44 2.50 12.87
C HIS A 307 -2.75 1.85 11.67
N SER A 308 -2.69 2.58 10.59
CA SER A 308 -2.00 2.16 9.37
C SER A 308 -1.10 3.28 8.83
N MET A 309 -0.01 2.88 8.19
CA MET A 309 0.91 3.78 7.49
C MET A 309 0.78 3.54 5.99
N LEU A 310 0.39 4.57 5.27
CA LEU A 310 0.47 4.60 3.81
C LEU A 310 1.91 4.91 3.39
N PHE A 311 2.45 4.11 2.47
CA PHE A 311 3.59 4.46 1.64
C PHE A 311 3.09 4.56 0.19
N ASP A 312 3.00 5.77 -0.35
CA ASP A 312 2.63 6.01 -1.74
C ASP A 312 3.91 6.20 -2.55
N ILE A 313 4.13 5.33 -3.51
CA ILE A 313 5.32 5.29 -4.37
C ILE A 313 4.88 5.56 -5.79
N SER A 314 5.47 6.53 -6.44
CA SER A 314 5.15 6.83 -7.83
C SER A 314 6.37 7.27 -8.62
N GLY A 315 6.37 6.97 -9.91
CA GLY A 315 7.44 7.37 -10.81
C GLY A 315 7.10 7.06 -12.26
N GLY A 316 7.95 7.51 -13.17
CA GLY A 316 7.77 7.25 -14.59
C GLY A 316 8.34 8.34 -15.48
N VAL A 317 8.03 8.24 -16.76
CA VAL A 317 8.37 9.27 -17.73
C VAL A 317 7.35 10.40 -17.59
N ASP A 318 7.84 11.62 -17.34
CA ASP A 318 7.00 12.80 -17.29
C ASP A 318 6.78 13.33 -18.72
N GLU A 319 5.70 12.89 -19.34
CA GLU A 319 5.23 13.39 -20.64
C GLU A 319 4.34 14.63 -20.47
N GLY A 320 4.66 15.50 -19.50
CA GLY A 320 3.81 16.65 -19.19
C GLY A 320 2.48 16.20 -18.64
N ASN A 321 2.48 15.32 -17.67
CA ASN A 321 1.26 14.69 -17.16
C ASN A 321 0.37 15.68 -16.41
N PRO A 322 -0.72 16.15 -17.03
CA PRO A 322 -1.71 16.96 -16.35
C PRO A 322 -2.63 16.15 -15.45
N ALA A 323 -2.47 14.81 -15.35
CA ALA A 323 -3.46 13.94 -14.71
C ALA A 323 -3.67 14.28 -13.22
N TYR A 324 -2.74 14.98 -12.62
CA TYR A 324 -2.85 15.47 -11.24
C TYR A 324 -2.75 16.97 -11.13
N VAL A 325 -2.60 17.69 -12.21
CA VAL A 325 -2.94 19.11 -12.19
C VAL A 325 -4.46 19.16 -12.15
N SER A 326 -4.98 18.81 -11.00
CA SER A 326 -6.37 18.92 -10.62
C SER A 326 -6.78 20.39 -10.69
N LYS A 327 -6.95 20.91 -11.90
CA LYS A 327 -7.41 22.27 -12.13
C LYS A 327 -8.77 22.25 -12.80
N ARG A 328 -9.59 23.18 -12.41
CA ARG A 328 -10.80 23.55 -13.13
C ARG A 328 -10.42 24.23 -14.45
N ARG A 329 -11.33 24.25 -15.42
CA ARG A 329 -11.18 24.98 -16.69
C ARG A 329 -10.78 26.46 -16.50
N ASN A 330 -11.19 27.07 -15.38
CA ASN A 330 -10.79 28.44 -15.03
C ASN A 330 -9.38 28.56 -14.41
N GLY A 331 -8.62 27.47 -14.34
CA GLY A 331 -7.26 27.42 -13.81
C GLY A 331 -7.15 27.29 -12.28
N GLN A 332 -8.26 27.33 -11.56
CA GLN A 332 -8.25 27.15 -10.10
C GLN A 332 -7.95 25.68 -9.75
N PRO A 333 -7.17 25.39 -8.69
CA PRO A 333 -6.96 24.02 -8.23
C PRO A 333 -8.28 23.38 -7.82
N LEU A 334 -8.43 22.07 -8.09
CA LEU A 334 -9.59 21.29 -7.64
C LEU A 334 -9.50 20.99 -6.14
N TYR A 335 -8.30 20.84 -5.62
CA TYR A 335 -8.05 20.44 -4.24
C TYR A 335 -7.01 21.33 -3.59
N GLU A 336 -7.15 21.52 -2.29
CA GLU A 336 -6.19 22.19 -1.44
C GLU A 336 -5.01 21.26 -1.12
N LYS A 337 -3.91 21.82 -0.62
CA LYS A 337 -2.80 21.05 -0.07
C LYS A 337 -3.10 20.70 1.39
N PHE A 338 -2.70 19.53 1.82
CA PHE A 338 -2.69 19.19 3.25
C PHE A 338 -1.32 19.52 3.87
N GLU A 339 -1.30 19.63 5.18
CA GLU A 339 -0.09 19.86 5.96
C GLU A 339 0.11 18.74 6.96
N TYR A 340 1.38 18.42 7.24
CA TYR A 340 1.73 17.49 8.28
C TYR A 340 1.87 18.20 9.64
N GLU A 341 1.56 17.48 10.71
CA GLU A 341 2.08 17.75 12.03
C GLU A 341 3.59 17.46 12.08
N PRO A 342 4.36 18.16 12.90
CA PRO A 342 5.73 17.76 13.17
C PRO A 342 5.81 16.32 13.67
N ASN A 343 6.74 15.53 13.12
CA ASN A 343 6.99 14.19 13.61
C ASN A 343 7.46 14.23 15.07
N THR A 344 6.98 13.28 15.89
CA THR A 344 7.41 13.11 17.28
C THR A 344 8.03 11.73 17.48
N ASN A 345 8.65 11.54 18.65
CA ASN A 345 9.25 10.26 19.03
C ASN A 345 8.25 9.26 19.65
N ASP A 346 6.94 9.49 19.49
CA ASP A 346 5.91 8.55 19.92
C ASP A 346 5.78 7.37 18.93
N TRP A 347 5.18 6.26 19.40
CA TRP A 347 4.96 5.08 18.58
C TRP A 347 4.10 5.34 17.36
N HIS A 348 3.19 6.32 17.43
CA HIS A 348 2.31 6.78 16.35
C HIS A 348 2.59 8.26 16.00
N GLY A 349 3.83 8.72 16.17
CA GLY A 349 4.20 10.13 16.05
C GLY A 349 4.63 10.59 14.65
N ARG A 350 4.59 9.72 13.64
CA ARG A 350 5.14 10.01 12.31
C ARG A 350 4.06 10.21 11.25
N TRP A 351 4.29 11.16 10.35
CA TRP A 351 3.52 11.37 9.11
C TRP A 351 2.01 11.58 9.34
N ARG A 352 1.64 12.26 10.43
CA ARG A 352 0.26 12.61 10.75
C ARG A 352 -0.15 13.90 10.05
N CYS A 353 -1.33 13.92 9.44
CA CYS A 353 -1.90 15.18 8.96
C CYS A 353 -2.29 16.10 10.11
N ARG A 354 -2.26 17.43 9.86
CA ARG A 354 -2.82 18.40 10.79
C ARG A 354 -4.32 18.25 10.95
N ASP A 355 -5.02 18.05 9.81
CA ASP A 355 -6.46 17.86 9.79
C ASP A 355 -6.79 16.38 10.03
N ARG A 356 -7.37 16.08 11.19
CA ARG A 356 -7.69 14.74 11.69
C ARG A 356 -8.99 14.78 12.51
N ALA A 357 -9.37 13.69 13.16
CA ALA A 357 -10.58 13.57 13.96
C ALA A 357 -10.74 14.67 15.03
N HIS A 358 -9.64 15.17 15.62
CA HIS A 358 -9.68 16.19 16.69
C HIS A 358 -10.22 17.56 16.23
N ASN A 359 -10.18 17.85 14.92
CA ASN A 359 -10.69 19.09 14.32
C ASN A 359 -11.67 18.80 13.18
N ASP A 360 -12.39 17.67 13.23
CA ASP A 360 -13.32 17.21 12.20
C ASP A 360 -12.72 17.22 10.78
N TRP A 361 -11.44 16.87 10.66
CA TRP A 361 -10.66 16.83 9.40
C TRP A 361 -10.70 18.14 8.61
N GLY A 362 -10.77 19.27 9.31
CA GLY A 362 -10.86 20.60 8.69
C GLY A 362 -12.17 20.87 7.96
N LEU A 363 -13.25 20.21 8.35
CA LEU A 363 -14.56 20.34 7.72
C LEU A 363 -15.14 21.77 7.82
N ASP A 364 -15.29 22.43 6.67
CA ASP A 364 -16.00 23.70 6.53
C ASP A 364 -17.47 23.49 6.13
N ARG A 365 -18.35 23.61 7.12
CA ARG A 365 -19.80 23.49 6.91
C ARG A 365 -20.39 24.60 6.04
N GLN A 366 -19.76 25.78 5.95
CA GLN A 366 -20.24 26.85 5.10
C GLN A 366 -19.99 26.51 3.63
N SER A 367 -18.77 26.10 3.27
CA SER A 367 -18.45 25.69 1.90
C SER A 367 -19.26 24.47 1.44
N GLN A 368 -19.63 23.58 2.38
CA GLN A 368 -20.53 22.47 2.11
C GLN A 368 -21.96 22.95 1.78
N ARG A 369 -22.49 23.94 2.53
CA ARG A 369 -23.85 24.48 2.31
C ARG A 369 -23.98 25.32 1.05
N ASP A 370 -22.98 26.14 0.75
CA ASP A 370 -23.01 27.00 -0.43
C ASP A 370 -22.55 26.31 -1.72
N GLY A 371 -22.10 25.06 -1.57
CA GLY A 371 -21.80 24.19 -2.69
C GLY A 371 -20.43 24.41 -3.32
N THR A 372 -19.52 25.11 -2.68
CA THR A 372 -18.16 25.29 -3.18
C THR A 372 -17.30 24.03 -2.98
N GLN A 373 -17.57 23.26 -1.91
CA GLN A 373 -16.98 21.95 -1.63
C GLN A 373 -18.09 20.97 -1.24
N TYR A 374 -18.18 19.84 -1.96
CA TYR A 374 -19.22 18.83 -1.69
C TYR A 374 -19.15 18.27 -0.27
N THR A 375 -17.95 17.93 0.16
CA THR A 375 -17.68 17.39 1.49
C THR A 375 -17.49 18.47 2.54
N GLY A 376 -17.19 19.71 2.16
CA GLY A 376 -16.67 20.75 3.05
C GLY A 376 -15.18 20.57 3.40
N ILE A 377 -14.50 19.53 2.83
CA ILE A 377 -13.08 19.25 3.06
C ILE A 377 -12.32 19.51 1.76
N GLY A 378 -11.37 20.45 1.78
CA GLY A 378 -10.72 20.95 0.57
C GLY A 378 -9.70 20.01 -0.06
N ASN A 379 -9.10 19.09 0.71
CA ASN A 379 -8.04 18.20 0.22
C ASN A 379 -8.56 16.77 -0.04
N ILE A 380 -8.21 16.19 -1.19
CA ILE A 380 -8.65 14.86 -1.62
C ILE A 380 -8.21 13.74 -0.67
N THR A 381 -6.97 13.80 -0.17
CA THR A 381 -6.42 12.79 0.76
C THR A 381 -7.08 12.87 2.12
N ILE A 382 -7.39 14.09 2.59
CA ILE A 382 -8.11 14.31 3.84
C ILE A 382 -9.58 13.90 3.72
N GLN A 383 -10.21 14.03 2.55
CA GLN A 383 -11.54 13.48 2.29
C GLN A 383 -11.58 11.95 2.51
N ASP A 384 -10.62 11.22 1.93
CA ASP A 384 -10.49 9.77 2.13
C ASP A 384 -10.20 9.42 3.60
N GLN A 385 -9.32 10.18 4.24
CA GLN A 385 -9.00 10.01 5.64
C GLN A 385 -10.24 10.19 6.52
N ALA A 386 -10.99 11.26 6.30
CA ALA A 386 -12.20 11.57 7.08
C ALA A 386 -13.23 10.44 7.00
N VAL A 387 -13.54 9.95 5.80
CA VAL A 387 -14.56 8.89 5.65
C VAL A 387 -14.08 7.57 6.24
N THR A 388 -12.82 7.17 6.01
CA THR A 388 -12.32 5.89 6.51
C THR A 388 -12.10 5.89 8.02
N GLU A 389 -11.61 6.97 8.63
CA GLU A 389 -11.46 7.10 10.08
C GLU A 389 -12.83 7.25 10.78
N SER A 390 -13.82 7.89 10.13
CA SER A 390 -15.18 8.03 10.68
C SER A 390 -15.94 6.71 10.82
N MET A 391 -15.49 5.64 10.15
CA MET A 391 -16.03 4.27 10.32
C MET A 391 -15.65 3.66 11.68
N GLY A 392 -14.81 4.36 12.46
CA GLY A 392 -14.24 3.88 13.72
C GLY A 392 -12.88 3.23 13.54
N PRO A 393 -12.21 2.85 14.64
CA PRO A 393 -10.88 2.22 14.58
C PRO A 393 -10.84 0.94 13.74
N ILE A 394 -11.91 0.16 13.77
CA ILE A 394 -12.18 -0.99 12.90
C ILE A 394 -13.65 -0.89 12.49
N THR A 395 -13.90 -0.95 11.19
CA THR A 395 -15.26 -0.94 10.64
C THR A 395 -16.11 -2.07 11.22
N ASP A 396 -17.34 -1.76 11.61
CA ASP A 396 -18.33 -2.76 12.03
C ASP A 396 -18.91 -3.47 10.81
N HIS A 397 -18.28 -4.60 10.45
CA HIS A 397 -18.67 -5.38 9.28
C HIS A 397 -20.06 -6.07 9.41
N ASP A 398 -20.64 -6.14 10.62
CA ASP A 398 -22.00 -6.62 10.81
C ASP A 398 -23.05 -5.52 10.47
N TRP A 399 -22.62 -4.26 10.42
CA TRP A 399 -23.44 -3.12 10.04
C TRP A 399 -23.39 -2.81 8.54
N GLU A 400 -22.37 -3.28 7.82
CA GLU A 400 -22.18 -2.98 6.40
C GLU A 400 -23.28 -3.57 5.50
N HIS A 401 -23.55 -2.85 4.40
CA HIS A 401 -24.39 -3.31 3.31
C HIS A 401 -23.64 -3.07 1.99
N LEU A 402 -22.87 -4.07 1.55
CA LEU A 402 -22.13 -3.97 0.30
C LEU A 402 -23.07 -3.94 -0.91
N ALA A 403 -22.82 -3.02 -1.82
CA ALA A 403 -23.53 -2.84 -3.08
C ALA A 403 -22.87 -3.62 -4.24
N PRO A 404 -23.52 -3.75 -5.39
CA PRO A 404 -22.89 -4.33 -6.58
C PRO A 404 -21.60 -3.61 -7.02
N THR A 405 -21.43 -2.34 -6.67
CA THR A 405 -20.20 -1.56 -6.91
C THR A 405 -19.03 -1.98 -6.02
N ASP A 406 -19.30 -2.71 -4.92
CA ASP A 406 -18.29 -3.15 -3.94
C ASP A 406 -17.74 -4.56 -4.23
N GLN A 407 -17.95 -5.07 -5.46
CA GLN A 407 -17.51 -6.42 -5.86
C GLN A 407 -16.01 -6.64 -5.65
N MET A 408 -15.19 -5.61 -5.89
CA MET A 408 -13.75 -5.68 -5.69
C MET A 408 -13.41 -5.87 -4.21
N ILE A 409 -14.05 -5.12 -3.32
CA ILE A 409 -13.90 -5.22 -1.85
C ILE A 409 -14.26 -6.63 -1.39
N ALA A 410 -15.46 -7.10 -1.72
CA ALA A 410 -15.92 -8.44 -1.32
C ALA A 410 -14.98 -9.56 -1.81
N ARG A 411 -14.49 -9.45 -3.04
CA ARG A 411 -13.56 -10.41 -3.64
C ARG A 411 -12.19 -10.38 -2.99
N THR A 412 -11.68 -9.20 -2.70
CA THR A 412 -10.39 -8.99 -2.02
C THR A 412 -10.42 -9.56 -0.61
N ARG A 413 -11.45 -9.25 0.19
CA ARG A 413 -11.64 -9.83 1.53
C ARG A 413 -11.65 -11.34 1.49
N ARG A 414 -12.40 -11.93 0.56
CA ARG A 414 -12.45 -13.40 0.41
C ARG A 414 -11.08 -13.98 0.08
N ARG A 415 -10.32 -13.36 -0.84
CA ARG A 415 -9.00 -13.85 -1.21
C ARG A 415 -7.98 -13.74 -0.07
N LEU A 416 -8.01 -12.64 0.68
CA LEU A 416 -7.19 -12.46 1.88
C LEU A 416 -7.48 -13.54 2.92
N LEU A 417 -8.76 -13.77 3.24
CA LEU A 417 -9.17 -14.83 4.20
C LEU A 417 -8.69 -16.21 3.76
N LEU A 418 -8.91 -16.58 2.51
CA LEU A 418 -8.52 -17.88 2.00
C LEU A 418 -7.01 -18.08 2.07
N ALA A 419 -6.22 -17.10 1.64
CA ALA A 419 -4.77 -17.19 1.65
C ALA A 419 -4.19 -17.19 3.07
N ALA A 420 -4.68 -16.31 3.96
CA ALA A 420 -4.21 -16.26 5.35
C ALA A 420 -4.55 -17.52 6.13
N ARG A 421 -5.74 -18.11 5.90
CA ARG A 421 -6.14 -19.38 6.51
C ARG A 421 -5.36 -20.57 5.95
N ALA A 422 -5.09 -20.61 4.64
CA ALA A 422 -4.24 -21.64 4.04
C ALA A 422 -2.84 -21.63 4.67
N TYR A 423 -2.23 -20.44 4.83
CA TYR A 423 -0.95 -20.31 5.52
C TYR A 423 -1.03 -20.80 6.98
N ARG A 424 -2.06 -20.42 7.75
CA ARG A 424 -2.28 -20.89 9.13
C ARG A 424 -2.40 -22.40 9.21
N ASP A 425 -3.19 -23.02 8.32
CA ASP A 425 -3.59 -24.42 8.41
C ASP A 425 -2.55 -25.38 7.82
N SER A 426 -1.84 -25.00 6.78
CA SER A 426 -0.88 -25.85 6.05
C SER A 426 0.56 -25.33 6.06
N GLY A 427 0.80 -24.06 6.43
CA GLY A 427 2.11 -23.43 6.28
C GLY A 427 2.47 -23.12 4.81
N GLU A 428 1.52 -23.27 3.88
CA GLU A 428 1.72 -22.91 2.47
C GLU A 428 2.09 -21.42 2.35
N LEU A 429 3.19 -21.15 1.64
CA LEU A 429 3.62 -19.75 1.46
C LEU A 429 2.55 -18.98 0.70
N PRO A 430 2.28 -17.75 1.14
CA PRO A 430 1.24 -16.92 0.52
C PRO A 430 1.59 -16.56 -0.92
N PRO A 431 0.59 -16.26 -1.78
CA PRO A 431 0.82 -15.83 -3.16
C PRO A 431 1.81 -14.66 -3.26
N GLY A 432 2.83 -14.78 -4.10
CA GLY A 432 3.83 -13.73 -4.32
C GLY A 432 4.88 -13.55 -3.21
N ALA A 433 4.86 -14.36 -2.14
CA ALA A 433 5.83 -14.23 -1.05
C ALA A 433 7.23 -14.78 -1.45
N SER A 434 7.30 -15.76 -2.35
CA SER A 434 8.55 -16.40 -2.77
C SER A 434 9.02 -16.03 -4.17
N ASP A 435 8.12 -15.55 -5.02
CA ASP A 435 8.44 -15.11 -6.39
C ASP A 435 8.40 -13.58 -6.47
N PRO A 436 9.56 -12.92 -6.64
CA PRO A 436 9.63 -11.46 -6.66
C PRO A 436 8.92 -10.84 -7.86
N ASP A 437 8.77 -11.56 -8.97
CA ASP A 437 8.18 -11.05 -10.20
C ASP A 437 6.64 -11.18 -10.26
N THR A 438 6.03 -11.85 -9.29
CA THR A 438 4.56 -12.03 -9.25
C THR A 438 3.81 -10.69 -9.41
N PHE A 439 4.29 -9.61 -8.82
CA PHE A 439 3.64 -8.30 -8.84
C PHE A 439 3.88 -7.51 -10.13
N MET A 440 4.81 -7.95 -10.97
CA MET A 440 5.10 -7.29 -12.25
C MET A 440 3.95 -7.39 -13.27
N GLY A 441 2.98 -8.27 -13.05
CA GLY A 441 1.75 -8.33 -13.85
C GLY A 441 0.79 -7.16 -13.59
N ALA A 442 0.90 -6.48 -12.45
CA ALA A 442 0.01 -5.39 -12.06
C ALA A 442 0.46 -4.06 -12.68
N ARG A 443 -0.47 -3.36 -13.32
CA ARG A 443 -0.32 -1.99 -13.80
C ARG A 443 -1.65 -1.27 -13.76
N ALA A 444 -1.78 -0.25 -12.95
CA ALA A 444 -2.99 0.57 -12.87
C ALA A 444 -2.91 1.80 -13.77
N GLY A 445 -4.07 2.34 -14.09
CA GLY A 445 -4.17 3.59 -14.83
C GLY A 445 -5.50 3.74 -15.56
N SER A 446 -5.63 4.89 -16.23
CA SER A 446 -6.80 5.20 -17.05
C SER A 446 -6.41 5.21 -18.54
N PHE A 447 -7.32 4.73 -19.38
CA PHE A 447 -7.14 4.73 -20.83
C PHE A 447 -8.49 4.63 -21.57
N LEU A 448 -8.47 5.00 -22.86
CA LEU A 448 -9.59 4.79 -23.79
C LEU A 448 -9.34 3.52 -24.61
N PHE A 449 -10.41 2.78 -24.89
CA PHE A 449 -10.34 1.59 -25.74
C PHE A 449 -11.61 1.41 -26.59
N ALA A 450 -11.55 0.47 -27.53
CA ALA A 450 -12.65 0.17 -28.46
C ALA A 450 -13.93 -0.22 -27.71
N PRO A 451 -15.11 0.08 -28.25
CA PRO A 451 -16.39 -0.34 -27.71
C PRO A 451 -16.44 -1.86 -27.50
N ASP A 452 -17.16 -2.28 -26.45
CA ASP A 452 -17.48 -3.69 -26.16
C ASP A 452 -16.26 -4.63 -26.00
N ALA A 453 -15.04 -4.09 -25.89
CA ALA A 453 -13.86 -4.90 -25.65
C ALA A 453 -13.82 -5.38 -24.19
N PRO A 454 -13.61 -6.69 -23.94
CA PRO A 454 -13.47 -7.20 -22.57
C PRO A 454 -12.21 -6.64 -21.91
N LEU A 455 -12.26 -6.48 -20.58
CA LEU A 455 -11.15 -5.95 -19.76
C LEU A 455 -9.80 -6.59 -20.09
N GLU A 456 -9.76 -7.92 -20.24
CA GLU A 456 -8.50 -8.64 -20.48
C GLU A 456 -7.84 -8.20 -21.79
N GLN A 457 -8.61 -8.07 -22.87
CA GLN A 457 -8.09 -7.63 -24.17
C GLN A 457 -7.61 -6.17 -24.08
N ALA A 458 -8.42 -5.29 -23.48
CA ALA A 458 -8.08 -3.89 -23.32
C ALA A 458 -6.82 -3.72 -22.46
N TYR A 459 -6.74 -4.46 -21.36
CA TYR A 459 -5.62 -4.44 -20.43
C TYR A 459 -4.30 -4.89 -21.09
N GLN A 460 -4.30 -6.06 -21.74
CA GLN A 460 -3.10 -6.60 -22.40
C GLN A 460 -2.61 -5.67 -23.50
N ALA A 461 -3.50 -5.17 -24.35
CA ALA A 461 -3.14 -4.24 -25.41
C ALA A 461 -2.53 -2.92 -24.90
N GLN A 462 -2.89 -2.49 -23.69
CA GLN A 462 -2.27 -1.32 -23.06
C GLN A 462 -0.95 -1.68 -22.36
N LEU A 463 -0.87 -2.86 -21.75
CA LEU A 463 0.33 -3.33 -21.08
C LEU A 463 1.51 -3.49 -22.05
N GLU A 464 1.25 -3.97 -23.28
CA GLU A 464 2.24 -4.09 -24.36
C GLU A 464 2.84 -2.75 -24.80
N LYS A 465 2.08 -1.66 -24.65
CA LYS A 465 2.50 -0.30 -25.02
C LYS A 465 3.11 0.48 -23.86
N ALA A 466 2.97 -0.02 -22.62
CA ALA A 466 3.42 0.68 -21.44
C ALA A 466 4.95 0.64 -21.31
N VAL A 467 5.53 1.77 -20.89
CA VAL A 467 6.91 1.79 -20.44
C VAL A 467 7.00 0.99 -19.13
N ARG A 468 7.93 0.02 -19.07
CA ARG A 468 8.08 -0.90 -17.93
C ARG A 468 9.48 -0.78 -17.32
N TRP A 469 9.52 -0.86 -16.00
CA TRP A 469 10.77 -0.91 -15.23
C TRP A 469 10.93 -2.29 -14.60
N THR A 470 12.13 -2.86 -14.74
CA THR A 470 12.45 -4.19 -14.20
C THR A 470 13.68 -4.10 -13.30
N ALA A 471 13.77 -4.99 -12.32
CA ALA A 471 14.94 -5.06 -11.45
C ALA A 471 16.23 -5.28 -12.27
N GLN A 472 17.27 -4.52 -11.92
CA GLN A 472 18.59 -4.71 -12.53
C GLN A 472 19.20 -6.05 -12.10
N PRO A 473 20.08 -6.67 -12.90
CA PRO A 473 20.68 -7.96 -12.55
C PRO A 473 21.37 -8.00 -11.18
N GLU A 474 21.95 -6.89 -10.75
CA GLU A 474 22.63 -6.75 -9.45
C GLU A 474 21.66 -6.72 -8.25
N GLU A 475 20.39 -6.42 -8.48
CA GLU A 475 19.32 -6.42 -7.46
C GLU A 475 18.63 -7.79 -7.30
N ARG A 476 18.99 -8.75 -8.17
CA ARG A 476 18.40 -10.11 -8.20
C ARG A 476 19.23 -11.14 -7.41
N ALA A 477 20.37 -10.74 -6.85
CA ALA A 477 21.30 -11.58 -6.07
C ALA A 477 21.02 -11.42 -4.52
#